data_3bfeaf23ad1f53b6bb6defed1ea1749f
#
_entry.id   3bfeaf23ad1f53b6bb6defed1ea1749f
#
_cell.length_a   1.000
_cell.length_b   1.000
_cell.length_c   1.000
_cell.angle_alpha   90.00
_cell.angle_beta   90.00
_cell.angle_gamma   90.00
#
_symmetry.space_group_name_H-M   'P 1'
#
loop_
_entity.id
_entity.type
_entity.pdbx_description
1 polymer ?
#
loop_
_entity_poly.entity_id
_entity_poly.type
_entity_poly.pdbx_seq_one_letter_code
_entity_poly.pdbx_strand_id
1 'polypeptide(L)'
;MKSDMKNSWTGWFFMALILLSGCTNTPKQEAMYATTPHTNQRLPRNLPKKMFGIALQLPADFNSYKQGEHFLWLSNNDTEVVENIALYSIKENAISALNVPRFCHLRDSVMHKNVRGISDAIYMTTLQASVRGWKDNTTSTFWFEGLWEMQNDAMGGRFICRAIKRPSRHDILFAEAILYAPKTENKTILMRQLQTVLQSIK
;
A
#
# COMPACT_ATOMS: atom_id res chain seq x y z
N MET A 1 83.15 13.81 -12.94
CA MET A 1 82.77 14.82 -13.96
C MET A 1 81.28 14.77 -14.10
N LYS A 2 80.73 15.68 -13.53
CA LYS A 2 79.64 16.67 -13.72
C LYS A 2 78.83 16.46 -14.99
N SER A 3 77.54 16.30 -14.85
CA SER A 3 76.60 17.23 -15.48
C SER A 3 75.20 17.06 -14.93
N ASP A 4 74.65 18.18 -14.56
CA ASP A 4 73.31 18.45 -14.06
C ASP A 4 72.24 18.20 -15.11
N MET A 5 71.08 17.74 -14.64
CA MET A 5 69.89 17.85 -15.44
C MET A 5 68.69 18.27 -14.54
N LYS A 6 68.23 19.50 -14.86
CA LYS A 6 67.14 20.18 -14.18
C LYS A 6 65.79 19.56 -14.48
N ASN A 7 65.04 19.40 -13.42
CA ASN A 7 63.60 19.07 -13.43
C ASN A 7 62.77 20.25 -13.94
N SER A 8 61.79 19.92 -14.80
CA SER A 8 60.63 20.77 -15.08
C SER A 8 59.37 19.97 -14.81
N TRP A 9 58.75 20.32 -13.71
CA TRP A 9 57.40 19.84 -13.39
C TRP A 9 56.40 20.87 -13.88
N THR A 10 55.63 20.53 -14.90
CA THR A 10 54.41 21.22 -15.29
C THR A 10 53.24 20.38 -14.84
N GLY A 11 52.63 20.82 -13.74
CA GLY A 11 51.42 20.19 -13.22
C GLY A 11 50.22 20.53 -14.08
N TRP A 12 49.50 19.50 -14.45
CA TRP A 12 48.17 19.63 -15.05
C TRP A 12 47.15 19.25 -13.95
N PHE A 13 46.53 20.29 -13.37
CA PHE A 13 45.33 20.14 -12.55
C PHE A 13 44.18 19.79 -13.48
N PHE A 14 43.80 18.52 -13.55
CA PHE A 14 42.49 18.13 -14.03
C PHE A 14 41.47 18.38 -12.91
N MET A 15 40.79 19.50 -13.02
CA MET A 15 39.61 19.82 -12.22
C MET A 15 38.47 18.96 -12.74
N ALA A 16 38.26 17.80 -12.08
CA ALA A 16 37.09 16.96 -12.35
C ALA A 16 35.83 17.70 -11.86
N LEU A 17 35.12 18.30 -12.80
CA LEU A 17 33.80 18.87 -12.60
C LEU A 17 32.83 17.69 -12.39
N ILE A 18 32.56 17.34 -11.14
CA ILE A 18 31.50 16.40 -10.81
C ILE A 18 30.18 17.17 -11.04
N LEU A 19 29.62 16.98 -12.21
CA LEU A 19 28.24 17.33 -12.48
C LEU A 19 27.37 16.40 -11.61
N LEU A 20 26.88 16.93 -10.49
CA LEU A 20 25.77 16.35 -9.75
C LEU A 20 24.52 16.50 -10.61
N SER A 21 24.39 15.62 -11.58
CA SER A 21 23.16 15.47 -12.34
C SER A 21 22.18 14.61 -11.55
N GLY A 22 21.09 15.25 -11.24
CA GLY A 22 19.83 14.61 -11.44
C GLY A 22 19.29 13.82 -10.29
N CYS A 23 18.22 14.31 -9.77
CA CYS A 23 17.21 13.57 -9.03
C CYS A 23 17.03 12.16 -9.61
N THR A 24 17.68 11.18 -9.02
CA THR A 24 17.34 9.79 -9.23
C THR A 24 16.00 9.58 -8.52
N ASN A 25 14.96 9.32 -9.29
CA ASN A 25 13.74 8.73 -8.77
C ASN A 25 14.16 7.55 -7.91
N THR A 26 13.91 7.62 -6.61
CA THR A 26 14.32 6.58 -5.68
C THR A 26 13.57 5.30 -6.05
N PRO A 27 14.25 4.13 -6.11
CA PRO A 27 13.62 2.84 -6.44
C PRO A 27 12.41 2.49 -5.58
N LYS A 28 12.26 3.14 -4.41
CA LYS A 28 11.11 3.06 -3.51
C LYS A 28 9.77 3.47 -4.14
N GLN A 29 9.79 4.41 -5.07
CA GLN A 29 8.58 4.91 -5.72
C GLN A 29 8.13 3.96 -6.84
N GLU A 30 9.07 3.31 -7.52
CA GLU A 30 8.79 2.37 -8.60
C GLU A 30 8.09 1.08 -8.13
N ALA A 31 8.42 0.58 -6.94
CA ALA A 31 7.82 -0.65 -6.42
C ALA A 31 6.30 -0.52 -6.21
N MET A 32 5.82 0.64 -5.73
CA MET A 32 4.39 0.87 -5.53
C MET A 32 3.66 1.17 -6.85
N TYR A 33 4.33 1.80 -7.81
CA TYR A 33 3.78 2.00 -9.16
C TYR A 33 3.64 0.69 -9.92
N ALA A 34 4.50 -0.29 -9.68
CA ALA A 34 4.36 -1.62 -10.26
C ALA A 34 3.14 -2.38 -9.72
N THR A 35 2.70 -2.06 -8.49
CA THR A 35 1.51 -2.67 -7.86
C THR A 35 0.21 -1.93 -8.15
N THR A 36 0.29 -0.63 -8.48
CA THR A 36 -0.87 0.12 -8.97
C THR A 36 -0.95 -0.05 -10.48
N PRO A 37 -2.02 -0.61 -11.01
CA PRO A 37 -2.16 -0.73 -12.45
C PRO A 37 -2.32 0.68 -13.03
N HIS A 38 -1.39 1.07 -13.88
CA HIS A 38 -1.58 2.19 -14.81
C HIS A 38 -2.63 1.79 -15.85
N THR A 39 -3.85 1.55 -15.42
CA THR A 39 -4.95 1.47 -16.38
C THR A 39 -5.31 2.89 -16.74
N ASN A 40 -5.12 3.27 -18.01
CA ASN A 40 -5.70 4.48 -18.60
C ASN A 40 -7.25 4.46 -18.55
N GLN A 41 -7.84 3.51 -17.84
CA GLN A 41 -9.26 3.36 -17.67
C GLN A 41 -9.69 4.08 -16.39
N ARG A 42 -10.62 5.02 -16.56
CA ARG A 42 -11.26 5.72 -15.45
C ARG A 42 -11.97 4.70 -14.53
N LEU A 43 -11.74 4.81 -13.22
CA LEU A 43 -12.40 3.97 -12.22
C LEU A 43 -13.93 4.00 -12.35
N PRO A 44 -14.59 2.86 -12.65
CA PRO A 44 -16.04 2.77 -12.62
C PRO A 44 -16.54 2.85 -11.17
N ARG A 45 -17.23 3.94 -10.82
CA ARG A 45 -17.68 4.19 -9.42
C ARG A 45 -18.63 3.12 -8.88
N ASN A 46 -19.27 2.33 -9.74
CA ASN A 46 -20.13 1.22 -9.35
C ASN A 46 -19.40 -0.13 -9.20
N LEU A 47 -18.09 -0.18 -9.38
CA LEU A 47 -17.30 -1.41 -9.33
C LEU A 47 -17.39 -2.13 -7.98
N PRO A 48 -17.32 -1.45 -6.81
CA PRO A 48 -17.52 -2.10 -5.51
C PRO A 48 -18.91 -2.75 -5.38
N LYS A 49 -19.96 -2.10 -5.91
CA LYS A 49 -21.32 -2.66 -5.92
C LYS A 49 -21.40 -3.91 -6.80
N LYS A 50 -20.78 -3.87 -7.99
CA LYS A 50 -20.77 -4.98 -8.93
C LYS A 50 -20.04 -6.20 -8.37
N MET A 51 -18.88 -6.01 -7.74
CA MET A 51 -18.04 -7.10 -7.26
C MET A 51 -18.47 -7.63 -5.88
N PHE A 52 -18.77 -6.71 -4.96
CA PHE A 52 -18.98 -7.05 -3.55
C PHE A 52 -20.41 -6.80 -3.05
N GLY A 53 -21.27 -6.17 -3.87
CA GLY A 53 -22.63 -5.82 -3.48
C GLY A 53 -22.71 -4.70 -2.45
N ILE A 54 -21.68 -3.87 -2.36
CA ILE A 54 -21.59 -2.75 -1.42
C ILE A 54 -21.52 -1.41 -2.15
N ALA A 55 -22.00 -0.37 -1.49
CA ALA A 55 -21.72 1.01 -1.85
C ALA A 55 -20.73 1.61 -0.85
N LEU A 56 -19.77 2.39 -1.32
CA LEU A 56 -18.91 3.19 -0.48
C LEU A 56 -18.66 4.56 -1.09
N GLN A 57 -18.44 5.56 -0.26
CA GLN A 57 -18.20 6.94 -0.67
C GLN A 57 -16.69 7.15 -0.86
N LEU A 58 -16.23 7.00 -2.10
CA LEU A 58 -14.82 7.26 -2.45
C LEU A 58 -14.60 8.76 -2.67
N PRO A 59 -13.47 9.32 -2.20
CA PRO A 59 -13.01 10.64 -2.60
C PRO A 59 -12.92 10.80 -4.12
N ALA A 60 -13.01 12.03 -4.61
CA ALA A 60 -13.07 12.31 -6.04
C ALA A 60 -11.76 11.98 -6.77
N ASP A 61 -10.66 12.09 -6.09
CA ASP A 61 -9.29 11.85 -6.55
C ASP A 61 -8.94 10.36 -6.71
N PHE A 62 -9.73 9.44 -6.15
CA PHE A 62 -9.57 8.02 -6.44
C PHE A 62 -9.92 7.75 -7.90
N ASN A 63 -8.91 7.51 -8.72
CA ASN A 63 -9.01 7.43 -10.18
C ASN A 63 -8.46 6.13 -10.77
N SER A 64 -7.72 5.35 -9.99
CA SER A 64 -7.04 4.12 -10.42
C SER A 64 -7.59 2.90 -9.69
N TYR A 65 -7.55 1.73 -10.34
CA TYR A 65 -7.98 0.47 -9.73
C TYR A 65 -7.25 -0.74 -10.30
N LYS A 66 -7.20 -1.80 -9.50
CA LYS A 66 -6.78 -3.14 -9.92
C LYS A 66 -7.84 -4.14 -9.46
N GLN A 67 -8.28 -4.99 -10.37
CA GLN A 67 -9.25 -6.05 -10.09
C GLN A 67 -8.58 -7.41 -10.13
N GLY A 68 -8.78 -8.20 -9.09
CA GLY A 68 -8.40 -9.61 -9.00
C GLY A 68 -9.62 -10.49 -8.71
N GLU A 69 -9.38 -11.78 -8.53
CA GLU A 69 -10.40 -12.70 -8.06
C GLU A 69 -10.73 -12.39 -6.59
N HIS A 70 -11.99 -12.03 -6.30
CA HIS A 70 -12.43 -11.60 -4.97
C HIS A 70 -11.59 -10.48 -4.34
N PHE A 71 -10.91 -9.67 -5.17
CA PHE A 71 -10.03 -8.60 -4.75
C PHE A 71 -10.21 -7.36 -5.63
N LEU A 72 -10.28 -6.18 -5.00
CA LEU A 72 -10.31 -4.89 -5.68
C LEU A 72 -9.43 -3.91 -4.93
N TRP A 73 -8.49 -3.33 -5.64
CA TRP A 73 -7.62 -2.26 -5.16
C TRP A 73 -8.04 -0.96 -5.81
N LEU A 74 -8.23 0.09 -5.04
CA LEU A 74 -8.59 1.43 -5.48
C LEU A 74 -7.53 2.40 -4.99
N SER A 75 -7.12 3.37 -5.80
CA SER A 75 -6.04 4.29 -5.46
C SER A 75 -6.31 5.71 -5.99
N ASN A 76 -5.80 6.71 -5.28
CA ASN A 76 -5.69 8.07 -5.80
C ASN A 76 -4.52 8.21 -6.78
N ASN A 77 -3.59 7.26 -6.77
CA ASN A 77 -2.41 7.24 -7.63
C ASN A 77 -1.56 8.52 -7.52
N ASP A 78 -1.50 9.10 -6.32
CA ASP A 78 -0.65 10.24 -6.02
C ASP A 78 0.83 9.82 -5.86
N THR A 79 1.76 10.75 -5.98
CA THR A 79 3.20 10.48 -5.93
C THR A 79 3.82 10.67 -4.54
N GLU A 80 3.18 11.44 -3.68
CA GLU A 80 3.70 11.78 -2.33
C GLU A 80 2.85 11.18 -1.21
N VAL A 81 1.53 11.24 -1.38
CA VAL A 81 0.55 10.72 -0.43
C VAL A 81 -0.34 9.72 -1.14
N VAL A 82 0.09 8.46 -1.16
CA VAL A 82 -0.65 7.40 -1.82
C VAL A 82 -1.68 6.81 -0.87
N GLU A 83 -2.95 7.03 -1.20
CA GLU A 83 -4.10 6.53 -0.48
C GLU A 83 -4.75 5.39 -1.25
N ASN A 84 -4.96 4.27 -0.58
CA ASN A 84 -5.54 3.09 -1.22
C ASN A 84 -6.67 2.53 -0.38
N ILE A 85 -7.67 1.95 -1.06
CA ILE A 85 -8.72 1.12 -0.47
C ILE A 85 -8.66 -0.26 -1.12
N ALA A 86 -8.40 -1.28 -0.32
CA ALA A 86 -8.51 -2.66 -0.75
C ALA A 86 -9.83 -3.27 -0.25
N LEU A 87 -10.56 -3.92 -1.16
CA LEU A 87 -11.75 -4.71 -0.84
C LEU A 87 -11.47 -6.15 -1.22
N TYR A 88 -11.68 -7.08 -0.29
CA TYR A 88 -11.56 -8.51 -0.58
C TYR A 88 -12.50 -9.33 0.28
N SER A 89 -12.91 -10.48 -0.21
CA SER A 89 -13.80 -11.37 0.54
C SER A 89 -13.23 -12.76 0.69
N ILE A 90 -13.47 -13.35 1.86
CA ILE A 90 -13.01 -14.68 2.24
C ILE A 90 -14.23 -15.45 2.76
N LYS A 91 -14.41 -16.71 2.32
CA LYS A 91 -15.52 -17.56 2.76
C LYS A 91 -15.51 -17.76 4.28
N GLU A 92 -16.66 -17.66 4.92
CA GLU A 92 -16.79 -17.68 6.38
C GLU A 92 -16.37 -19.03 6.97
N ASN A 93 -16.62 -20.15 6.29
CA ASN A 93 -16.21 -21.48 6.73
C ASN A 93 -14.69 -21.65 6.90
N ALA A 94 -13.90 -20.75 6.30
CA ALA A 94 -12.45 -20.70 6.50
C ALA A 94 -12.03 -20.02 7.81
N ILE A 95 -12.99 -19.46 8.59
CA ILE A 95 -12.69 -18.59 9.74
C ILE A 95 -13.54 -19.04 10.94
N SER A 96 -12.99 -19.88 11.79
CA SER A 96 -13.64 -20.30 13.05
C SER A 96 -13.71 -19.19 14.10
N ALA A 97 -12.67 -18.33 14.18
CA ALA A 97 -12.61 -17.15 15.01
C ALA A 97 -11.72 -16.08 14.35
N LEU A 98 -12.22 -14.85 14.25
CA LEU A 98 -11.45 -13.72 13.75
C LEU A 98 -10.77 -13.01 14.92
N ASN A 99 -9.49 -13.29 15.09
CA ASN A 99 -8.59 -12.63 16.05
C ASN A 99 -7.39 -12.03 15.31
N VAL A 100 -6.53 -11.30 16.00
CA VAL A 100 -5.38 -10.61 15.39
C VAL A 100 -4.44 -11.57 14.65
N PRO A 101 -3.96 -12.70 15.20
CA PRO A 101 -3.10 -13.61 14.46
C PRO A 101 -3.76 -14.17 13.19
N ARG A 102 -5.04 -14.53 13.29
CA ARG A 102 -5.79 -15.05 12.13
C ARG A 102 -6.00 -13.98 11.06
N PHE A 103 -6.32 -12.75 11.47
CA PHE A 103 -6.42 -11.62 10.56
C PHE A 103 -5.11 -11.40 9.80
N CYS A 104 -3.97 -11.31 10.50
CA CYS A 104 -2.67 -11.12 9.87
C CYS A 104 -2.36 -12.22 8.83
N HIS A 105 -2.57 -13.48 9.19
CA HIS A 105 -2.37 -14.60 8.27
C HIS A 105 -3.23 -14.51 7.00
N LEU A 106 -4.51 -14.20 7.16
CA LEU A 106 -5.45 -14.05 6.03
C LEU A 106 -5.08 -12.86 5.16
N ARG A 107 -4.79 -11.71 5.80
CA ARG A 107 -4.36 -10.49 5.11
C ARG A 107 -3.10 -10.74 4.30
N ASP A 108 -2.07 -11.31 4.90
CA ASP A 108 -0.78 -11.56 4.24
C ASP A 108 -0.94 -12.52 3.05
N SER A 109 -1.77 -13.54 3.16
CA SER A 109 -2.08 -14.43 2.04
C SER A 109 -2.72 -13.69 0.86
N VAL A 110 -3.67 -12.79 1.13
CA VAL A 110 -4.33 -11.98 0.09
C VAL A 110 -3.37 -10.95 -0.50
N MET A 111 -2.64 -10.23 0.35
CA MET A 111 -1.71 -9.18 -0.10
C MET A 111 -0.54 -9.77 -0.89
N HIS A 112 0.03 -10.89 -0.47
CA HIS A 112 1.07 -11.59 -1.21
C HIS A 112 0.61 -11.99 -2.62
N LYS A 113 -0.64 -12.43 -2.79
CA LYS A 113 -1.19 -12.79 -4.10
C LYS A 113 -1.41 -11.55 -4.99
N ASN A 114 -1.84 -10.42 -4.41
CA ASN A 114 -2.41 -9.31 -5.17
C ASN A 114 -1.55 -8.04 -5.19
N VAL A 115 -0.67 -7.83 -4.21
CA VAL A 115 0.12 -6.59 -4.05
C VAL A 115 1.60 -6.94 -4.06
N ARG A 116 2.17 -6.95 -5.26
CA ARG A 116 3.58 -7.30 -5.51
C ARG A 116 4.33 -6.12 -6.10
N GLY A 117 5.63 -6.08 -5.89
CA GLY A 117 6.54 -5.16 -6.55
C GLY A 117 6.97 -5.64 -7.93
N ILE A 118 8.13 -5.16 -8.38
CA ILE A 118 8.70 -5.46 -9.69
C ILE A 118 9.18 -6.92 -9.85
N SER A 119 9.27 -7.66 -8.74
CA SER A 119 9.60 -9.08 -8.73
C SER A 119 8.71 -9.83 -7.73
N ASP A 120 8.60 -11.14 -7.88
CA ASP A 120 7.82 -11.98 -6.99
C ASP A 120 8.36 -12.03 -5.54
N ALA A 121 9.61 -11.66 -5.35
CA ALA A 121 10.23 -11.56 -4.02
C ALA A 121 9.80 -10.29 -3.26
N ILE A 122 9.18 -9.31 -3.94
CA ILE A 122 8.71 -8.06 -3.37
C ILE A 122 7.19 -8.11 -3.29
N TYR A 123 6.64 -8.15 -2.08
CA TYR A 123 5.19 -8.21 -1.83
C TYR A 123 4.83 -7.56 -0.51
N MET A 124 3.57 -7.13 -0.39
CA MET A 124 3.09 -6.51 0.84
C MET A 124 2.85 -7.54 1.93
N THR A 125 3.30 -7.24 3.13
CA THR A 125 3.11 -8.04 4.34
C THR A 125 2.72 -7.17 5.54
N THR A 126 2.35 -7.80 6.64
CA THR A 126 1.93 -7.15 7.89
C THR A 126 3.04 -7.17 8.92
N LEU A 127 3.35 -6.03 9.52
CA LEU A 127 4.18 -5.98 10.72
C LEU A 127 3.33 -6.43 11.93
N GLN A 128 3.24 -7.74 12.15
CA GLN A 128 2.28 -8.38 13.05
C GLN A 128 2.29 -7.83 14.47
N ALA A 129 3.48 -7.50 15.01
CA ALA A 129 3.64 -6.94 16.36
C ALA A 129 2.97 -5.56 16.53
N SER A 130 2.67 -4.86 15.42
CA SER A 130 1.99 -3.55 15.43
C SER A 130 0.46 -3.65 15.43
N VAL A 131 -0.09 -4.84 15.18
CA VAL A 131 -1.53 -4.98 14.90
C VAL A 131 -2.34 -4.98 16.17
N ARG A 132 -3.39 -4.17 16.17
CA ARG A 132 -4.45 -4.14 17.19
C ARG A 132 -5.78 -4.49 16.54
N GLY A 133 -6.64 -5.19 17.31
CA GLY A 133 -7.98 -5.53 16.84
C GLY A 133 -9.01 -5.27 17.91
N TRP A 134 -10.20 -4.80 17.49
CA TRP A 134 -11.35 -4.62 18.39
C TRP A 134 -12.66 -4.92 17.65
N LYS A 135 -13.69 -5.20 18.45
CA LYS A 135 -15.04 -5.38 17.93
C LYS A 135 -15.83 -4.09 18.18
N ASP A 136 -16.47 -3.60 17.14
CA ASP A 136 -17.48 -2.55 17.25
C ASP A 136 -18.83 -3.20 17.63
N ASN A 137 -19.26 -2.95 18.85
CA ASN A 137 -20.49 -3.55 19.36
C ASN A 137 -21.76 -2.96 18.72
N THR A 138 -21.67 -1.74 18.17
CA THR A 138 -22.79 -1.07 17.52
C THR A 138 -23.12 -1.70 16.16
N THR A 139 -22.09 -1.99 15.39
CA THR A 139 -22.21 -2.52 14.03
C THR A 139 -21.93 -4.03 13.94
N SER A 140 -21.53 -4.66 15.04
CA SER A 140 -21.07 -6.06 15.08
C SER A 140 -19.94 -6.37 14.11
N THR A 141 -19.15 -5.36 13.73
CA THR A 141 -17.99 -5.50 12.83
C THR A 141 -16.69 -5.58 13.62
N PHE A 142 -15.67 -6.17 13.01
CA PHE A 142 -14.34 -6.16 13.58
C PHE A 142 -13.48 -5.11 12.88
N TRP A 143 -12.64 -4.46 13.66
CA TRP A 143 -11.65 -3.52 13.15
C TRP A 143 -10.25 -3.99 13.51
N PHE A 144 -9.32 -3.75 12.60
CA PHE A 144 -7.90 -4.00 12.80
C PHE A 144 -7.12 -2.79 12.30
N GLU A 145 -6.08 -2.41 13.01
CA GLU A 145 -5.14 -1.38 12.56
C GLU A 145 -3.71 -1.83 12.81
N GLY A 146 -2.78 -1.33 12.03
CA GLY A 146 -1.37 -1.67 12.19
C GLY A 146 -0.48 -1.07 11.11
N LEU A 147 0.69 -1.65 10.98
CA LEU A 147 1.67 -1.27 9.98
C LEU A 147 1.83 -2.38 8.93
N TRP A 148 2.04 -1.95 7.71
CA TRP A 148 2.41 -2.82 6.59
C TRP A 148 3.80 -2.43 6.09
N GLU A 149 4.47 -3.37 5.46
CA GLU A 149 5.74 -3.19 4.77
C GLU A 149 5.76 -3.98 3.47
N MET A 150 6.64 -3.61 2.56
CA MET A 150 6.99 -4.44 1.41
C MET A 150 8.17 -5.32 1.78
N GLN A 151 8.00 -6.63 1.67
CA GLN A 151 9.10 -7.58 1.85
C GLN A 151 10.20 -7.27 0.82
N ASN A 152 11.45 -7.23 1.26
CA ASN A 152 12.63 -6.90 0.44
C ASN A 152 12.60 -5.50 -0.22
N ASP A 153 11.86 -4.56 0.37
CA ASP A 153 11.83 -3.16 0.00
C ASP A 153 11.69 -2.28 1.26
N ALA A 154 12.11 -1.04 1.17
CA ALA A 154 12.03 -0.11 2.31
C ALA A 154 10.69 0.64 2.41
N MET A 155 9.69 0.22 1.65
CA MET A 155 8.35 0.79 1.71
C MET A 155 7.54 0.22 2.86
N GLY A 156 6.79 1.09 3.52
CA GLY A 156 5.88 0.71 4.59
C GLY A 156 4.97 1.87 4.97
N GLY A 157 3.93 1.56 5.73
CA GLY A 157 2.97 2.57 6.14
C GLY A 157 1.93 2.06 7.11
N ARG A 158 0.83 2.78 7.24
CA ARG A 158 -0.28 2.45 8.11
C ARG A 158 -1.42 1.79 7.34
N PHE A 159 -2.16 0.92 8.00
CA PHE A 159 -3.44 0.45 7.51
C PHE A 159 -4.49 0.44 8.62
N ILE A 160 -5.76 0.51 8.22
CA ILE A 160 -6.93 0.20 9.04
C ILE A 160 -7.90 -0.64 8.21
N CYS A 161 -8.44 -1.69 8.81
CA CYS A 161 -9.32 -2.64 8.14
C CYS A 161 -10.62 -2.81 8.91
N ARG A 162 -11.75 -2.79 8.21
CA ARG A 162 -13.08 -3.15 8.69
C ARG A 162 -13.47 -4.51 8.13
N ALA A 163 -13.69 -5.49 8.99
CA ALA A 163 -14.14 -6.82 8.62
C ALA A 163 -15.63 -6.96 8.92
N ILE A 164 -16.43 -7.22 7.88
CA ILE A 164 -17.91 -7.25 7.92
C ILE A 164 -18.36 -8.67 7.59
N LYS A 165 -18.97 -9.35 8.56
CA LYS A 165 -19.61 -10.64 8.31
C LYS A 165 -20.86 -10.44 7.45
N ARG A 166 -21.00 -11.25 6.40
CA ARG A 166 -22.14 -11.23 5.49
C ARG A 166 -22.79 -12.61 5.41
N PRO A 167 -23.67 -12.95 6.37
CA PRO A 167 -24.25 -14.28 6.46
C PRO A 167 -24.97 -14.73 5.18
N SER A 168 -25.67 -13.81 4.50
CA SER A 168 -26.38 -14.10 3.24
C SER A 168 -25.46 -14.46 2.07
N ARG A 169 -24.16 -14.15 2.17
CA ARG A 169 -23.14 -14.47 1.16
C ARG A 169 -22.16 -15.56 1.62
N HIS A 170 -22.29 -16.00 2.87
CA HIS A 170 -21.39 -16.96 3.52
C HIS A 170 -19.92 -16.53 3.44
N ASP A 171 -19.66 -15.21 3.60
CA ASP A 171 -18.32 -14.66 3.55
C ASP A 171 -18.08 -13.53 4.58
N ILE A 172 -16.84 -13.15 4.73
CA ILE A 172 -16.43 -11.95 5.41
C ILE A 172 -15.83 -11.02 4.36
N LEU A 173 -16.36 -9.81 4.28
CA LEU A 173 -15.79 -8.72 3.51
C LEU A 173 -14.77 -7.97 4.37
N PHE A 174 -13.57 -7.85 3.88
CA PHE A 174 -12.54 -6.98 4.40
C PHE A 174 -12.46 -5.72 3.54
N ALA A 175 -12.63 -4.59 4.17
CA ALA A 175 -12.43 -3.28 3.56
C ALA A 175 -11.26 -2.62 4.30
N GLU A 176 -10.18 -2.36 3.60
CA GLU A 176 -8.94 -1.90 4.17
C GLU A 176 -8.48 -0.60 3.54
N ALA A 177 -8.15 0.38 4.36
CA ALA A 177 -7.48 1.62 3.96
C ALA A 177 -5.99 1.48 4.23
N ILE A 178 -5.18 1.81 3.23
CA ILE A 178 -3.73 1.63 3.23
C ILE A 178 -3.08 2.95 2.80
N LEU A 179 -2.24 3.49 3.66
CA LEU A 179 -1.57 4.78 3.46
C LEU A 179 -0.07 4.59 3.28
N TYR A 180 0.47 5.18 2.21
CA TYR A 180 1.90 5.43 2.04
C TYR A 180 2.12 6.94 1.94
N ALA A 181 2.77 7.54 2.94
CA ALA A 181 3.02 8.98 3.03
C ALA A 181 4.34 9.22 3.79
N PRO A 182 5.52 8.89 3.20
CA PRO A 182 6.78 8.87 3.93
C PRO A 182 7.19 10.25 4.43
N LYS A 183 6.89 11.31 3.68
CA LYS A 183 7.28 12.70 3.98
C LYS A 183 6.25 13.47 4.81
N THR A 184 5.08 12.88 5.09
CA THR A 184 3.97 13.58 5.76
C THR A 184 4.01 13.35 7.26
N GLU A 185 3.96 14.40 8.05
CA GLU A 185 3.92 14.34 9.51
C GLU A 185 2.53 13.91 10.02
N ASN A 186 1.46 14.43 9.44
CA ASN A 186 0.08 14.25 9.89
C ASN A 186 -0.62 13.00 9.36
N LYS A 187 0.05 11.85 9.38
CA LYS A 187 -0.51 10.57 8.92
C LYS A 187 -1.80 10.17 9.64
N THR A 188 -1.98 10.62 10.87
CA THR A 188 -3.18 10.33 11.66
C THR A 188 -4.44 10.98 11.07
N ILE A 189 -4.33 12.19 10.54
CA ILE A 189 -5.47 12.89 9.90
C ILE A 189 -5.87 12.14 8.63
N LEU A 190 -4.90 11.79 7.78
CA LEU A 190 -5.13 11.03 6.55
C LEU A 190 -5.80 9.67 6.85
N MET A 191 -5.30 8.94 7.84
CA MET A 191 -5.92 7.67 8.24
C MET A 191 -7.36 7.82 8.74
N ARG A 192 -7.69 8.91 9.45
CA ARG A 192 -9.08 9.17 9.87
C ARG A 192 -9.99 9.46 8.69
N GLN A 193 -9.52 10.20 7.69
CA GLN A 193 -10.26 10.45 6.45
C GLN A 193 -10.56 9.14 5.73
N LEU A 194 -9.55 8.29 5.55
CA LEU A 194 -9.70 6.97 4.96
C LEU A 194 -10.62 6.05 5.77
N GLN A 195 -10.55 6.11 7.10
CA GLN A 195 -11.46 5.37 7.98
C GLN A 195 -12.93 5.78 7.74
N THR A 196 -13.20 7.07 7.49
CA THR A 196 -14.54 7.56 7.18
C THR A 196 -15.07 6.93 5.87
N VAL A 197 -14.19 6.71 4.88
CA VAL A 197 -14.55 5.97 3.66
C VAL A 197 -15.01 4.56 4.01
N LEU A 198 -14.28 3.83 4.87
CA LEU A 198 -14.66 2.48 5.28
C LEU A 198 -15.97 2.46 6.11
N GLN A 199 -16.22 3.49 6.89
CA GLN A 199 -17.47 3.64 7.65
C GLN A 199 -18.68 3.89 6.76
N SER A 200 -18.47 4.48 5.57
CA SER A 200 -19.55 4.76 4.61
C SER A 200 -20.11 3.53 3.92
N ILE A 201 -19.51 2.35 4.10
CA ILE A 201 -19.95 1.09 3.47
C ILE A 201 -21.36 0.71 3.96
N LYS A 202 -22.24 0.52 2.97
CA LYS A 202 -23.64 0.09 3.12
C LYS A 202 -23.89 -1.17 2.31
#